data_02680cbca604819802489afb139631ca
#
_entry.id   02680cbca604819802489afb139631ca
#
_cell.length_a   1.000
_cell.length_b   1.000
_cell.length_c   1.000
_cell.angle_alpha   90.00
_cell.angle_beta   90.00
_cell.angle_gamma   90.00
#
_symmetry.space_group_name_H-M   'P 1'
#
loop_
_entity.id
_entity.type
_entity.pdbx_description
1 polymer ?
#
loop_
_entity_poly.entity_id
_entity_poly.type
_entity_poly.pdbx_seq_one_letter_code
_entity_poly.pdbx_strand_id
1 'polypeptide(L)'
;MSYSTIMVLVDPDHPDEARLQIAADLAERFDSRLIGVAAGDIQPMYFAEGTAAEQFLEKDRAALQRQIADAEQAFRRAFQGRTRPIEWRSALALPADHAAQEARAADLIIAGSHRGRIDPLRQVDPGELVLRAGRPVLVVPPQTSHLSLQCMVVAWKDTREARRAISDALPLLHKAEEVVVVEIVEDQSERDAAKARVEDVAAWLARRGIATASIATKELIGVPAQLEIIAQDEGADIIVAGAYGRTRFSEWVFGGVTRDLLRRSKHCALLSH
;
A
#
# COMPACT_ATOMS: atom_id res chain seq x y z
N MET A 1 9.54 -7.96 -16.28
CA MET A 1 9.71 -6.94 -15.21
C MET A 1 9.49 -7.64 -13.89
N SER A 2 10.28 -7.32 -12.86
CA SER A 2 10.16 -7.91 -11.51
C SER A 2 10.45 -6.81 -10.49
N TYR A 3 9.93 -6.95 -9.27
CA TYR A 3 10.40 -6.16 -8.14
C TYR A 3 11.70 -6.79 -7.64
N SER A 4 12.82 -6.10 -7.74
CA SER A 4 14.11 -6.57 -7.24
C SER A 4 14.27 -6.36 -5.75
N THR A 5 13.62 -5.33 -5.22
CA THR A 5 13.62 -4.98 -3.80
C THR A 5 12.23 -4.61 -3.32
N ILE A 6 11.75 -5.31 -2.30
CA ILE A 6 10.50 -5.02 -1.61
C ILE A 6 10.85 -4.41 -0.25
N MET A 7 10.17 -3.33 0.13
CA MET A 7 10.26 -2.73 1.45
C MET A 7 8.98 -2.98 2.23
N VAL A 8 9.07 -3.42 3.48
CA VAL A 8 7.93 -3.59 4.37
C VAL A 8 8.05 -2.66 5.58
N LEU A 9 6.98 -1.90 5.85
CA LEU A 9 6.90 -1.07 7.04
C LEU A 9 6.45 -1.90 8.23
N VAL A 10 7.16 -1.75 9.32
CA VAL A 10 6.90 -2.45 10.58
C VAL A 10 6.61 -1.42 11.66
N ASP A 11 5.39 -1.45 12.20
CA ASP A 11 5.02 -0.55 13.28
C ASP A 11 5.68 -1.04 14.59
N PRO A 12 6.48 -0.20 15.28
CA PRO A 12 7.21 -0.63 16.48
C PRO A 12 6.30 -1.16 17.60
N ASP A 13 5.11 -0.57 17.76
CA ASP A 13 4.18 -0.93 18.82
C ASP A 13 3.41 -2.24 18.52
N HIS A 14 3.16 -2.52 17.23
CA HIS A 14 2.32 -3.63 16.78
C HIS A 14 2.85 -4.23 15.47
N PRO A 15 3.94 -5.02 15.51
CA PRO A 15 4.40 -5.72 14.32
C PRO A 15 3.33 -6.73 13.87
N ASP A 16 2.79 -6.48 12.68
CA ASP A 16 1.74 -7.30 12.07
C ASP A 16 2.38 -8.52 11.38
N GLU A 17 2.30 -9.68 12.02
CA GLU A 17 2.88 -10.93 11.51
C GLU A 17 2.28 -11.35 10.17
N ALA A 18 0.98 -11.13 9.93
CA ALA A 18 0.33 -11.48 8.67
C ALA A 18 0.91 -10.64 7.52
N ARG A 19 1.09 -9.33 7.73
CA ARG A 19 1.74 -8.44 6.75
C ARG A 19 3.18 -8.86 6.47
N LEU A 20 3.93 -9.26 7.49
CA LEU A 20 5.29 -9.78 7.33
C LEU A 20 5.32 -11.07 6.50
N GLN A 21 4.36 -12.00 6.71
CA GLN A 21 4.24 -13.21 5.89
C GLN A 21 3.92 -12.88 4.44
N ILE A 22 3.00 -11.95 4.17
CA ILE A 22 2.71 -11.49 2.80
C ILE A 22 3.97 -10.92 2.14
N ALA A 23 4.73 -10.10 2.86
CA ALA A 23 5.98 -9.54 2.35
C ALA A 23 7.00 -10.64 2.02
N ALA A 24 7.08 -11.67 2.86
CA ALA A 24 7.93 -12.82 2.66
C ALA A 24 7.54 -13.62 1.41
N ASP A 25 6.24 -13.92 1.27
CA ASP A 25 5.72 -14.69 0.14
C ASP A 25 5.92 -13.95 -1.19
N LEU A 26 5.70 -12.62 -1.19
CA LEU A 26 5.99 -11.79 -2.36
C LEU A 26 7.49 -11.75 -2.68
N ALA A 27 8.35 -11.63 -1.66
CA ALA A 27 9.79 -11.65 -1.88
C ALA A 27 10.28 -12.97 -2.50
N GLU A 28 9.71 -14.11 -2.11
CA GLU A 28 10.00 -15.41 -2.74
C GLU A 28 9.45 -15.49 -4.17
N ARG A 29 8.20 -15.08 -4.40
CA ARG A 29 7.56 -15.11 -5.73
C ARG A 29 8.31 -14.27 -6.77
N PHE A 30 8.93 -13.16 -6.35
CA PHE A 30 9.65 -12.23 -7.22
C PHE A 30 11.16 -12.38 -7.21
N ASP A 31 11.71 -13.26 -6.38
CA ASP A 31 13.15 -13.38 -6.17
C ASP A 31 13.76 -12.09 -5.62
N SER A 32 13.04 -11.40 -4.74
CA SER A 32 13.37 -10.07 -4.27
C SER A 32 14.24 -10.08 -3.01
N ARG A 33 15.08 -9.06 -2.87
CA ARG A 33 15.59 -8.64 -1.57
C ARG A 33 14.47 -7.98 -0.77
N LEU A 34 14.49 -8.14 0.56
CA LEU A 34 13.52 -7.50 1.44
C LEU A 34 14.21 -6.54 2.41
N ILE A 35 13.62 -5.36 2.56
CA ILE A 35 14.03 -4.34 3.53
C ILE A 35 12.89 -4.15 4.53
N GLY A 36 13.13 -4.48 5.80
CA GLY A 36 12.26 -4.09 6.92
C GLY A 36 12.60 -2.67 7.37
N VAL A 37 11.59 -1.83 7.51
CA VAL A 37 11.76 -0.43 7.93
C VAL A 37 10.87 -0.13 9.13
N ALA A 38 11.46 0.39 10.21
CA ALA A 38 10.74 0.88 11.37
C ALA A 38 11.30 2.21 11.83
N ALA A 39 10.42 3.10 12.27
CA ALA A 39 10.83 4.34 12.92
C ALA A 39 9.78 4.77 13.96
N GLY A 40 10.19 5.61 14.84
CA GLY A 40 9.32 6.30 15.79
C GLY A 40 10.02 7.53 16.33
N ASP A 41 9.24 8.49 16.78
CA ASP A 41 9.73 9.71 17.38
C ASP A 41 9.12 9.92 18.77
N ILE A 42 9.74 10.80 19.55
CA ILE A 42 9.34 11.09 20.92
C ILE A 42 8.54 12.38 20.91
N GLN A 43 7.42 12.40 21.63
CA GLN A 43 6.59 13.59 21.74
C GLN A 43 7.38 14.70 22.49
N PRO A 44 7.57 15.89 21.87
CA PRO A 44 8.20 17.00 22.55
C PRO A 44 7.40 17.42 23.78
N MET A 45 8.04 17.52 24.94
CA MET A 45 7.40 18.01 26.15
C MET A 45 7.60 19.53 26.25
N TYR A 46 6.60 20.29 25.81
CA TYR A 46 6.66 21.76 25.80
C TYR A 46 6.47 22.43 27.19
N PHE A 47 6.02 21.66 28.19
CA PHE A 47 5.60 22.20 29.48
C PHE A 47 6.36 21.63 30.70
N ALA A 48 7.33 20.75 30.47
CA ALA A 48 8.12 20.18 31.57
C ALA A 48 9.54 20.75 31.54
N GLU A 49 9.97 21.33 32.65
CA GLU A 49 11.33 21.85 32.85
C GLU A 49 12.03 21.05 33.95
N GLY A 50 13.36 20.97 33.85
CA GLY A 50 14.24 20.37 34.87
C GLY A 50 14.46 18.85 34.69
N THR A 51 15.12 18.27 35.71
CA THR A 51 15.60 16.88 35.69
C THR A 51 14.50 15.81 35.51
N ALA A 52 13.27 16.10 35.94
CA ALA A 52 12.13 15.18 35.76
C ALA A 52 11.72 15.04 34.29
N ALA A 53 11.79 16.14 33.52
CA ALA A 53 11.51 16.09 32.08
C ALA A 53 12.57 15.29 31.31
N GLU A 54 13.85 15.51 31.66
CA GLU A 54 14.97 14.76 31.06
C GLU A 54 14.84 13.25 31.32
N GLN A 55 14.56 12.86 32.58
CA GLN A 55 14.35 11.46 32.94
C GLN A 55 13.16 10.84 32.20
N PHE A 56 12.08 11.57 32.01
CA PHE A 56 10.91 11.09 31.25
C PHE A 56 11.26 10.87 29.78
N LEU A 57 11.91 11.83 29.12
CA LEU A 57 12.33 11.74 27.74
C LEU A 57 13.32 10.57 27.52
N GLU A 58 14.25 10.37 28.46
CA GLU A 58 15.19 9.24 28.38
C GLU A 58 14.50 7.90 28.54
N LYS A 59 13.51 7.80 29.44
CA LYS A 59 12.69 6.62 29.62
C LYS A 59 11.85 6.30 28.39
N ASP A 60 11.23 7.32 27.77
CA ASP A 60 10.42 7.16 26.56
C ASP A 60 11.29 6.74 25.37
N ARG A 61 12.49 7.36 25.23
CA ARG A 61 13.50 6.95 24.24
C ARG A 61 13.91 5.49 24.39
N ALA A 62 14.23 5.07 25.61
CA ALA A 62 14.63 3.69 25.90
C ALA A 62 13.47 2.70 25.64
N ALA A 63 12.23 3.10 25.88
CA ALA A 63 11.05 2.30 25.58
C ALA A 63 10.90 2.13 24.07
N LEU A 64 10.97 3.23 23.30
CA LEU A 64 10.87 3.19 21.83
C LEU A 64 11.99 2.36 21.20
N GLN A 65 13.22 2.50 21.68
CA GLN A 65 14.33 1.69 21.19
C GLN A 65 14.10 0.18 21.40
N ARG A 66 13.50 -0.21 22.55
CA ARG A 66 13.12 -1.59 22.80
C ARG A 66 12.02 -2.06 21.85
N GLN A 67 10.98 -1.25 21.63
CA GLN A 67 9.92 -1.58 20.67
C GLN A 67 10.47 -1.78 19.26
N ILE A 68 11.38 -0.92 18.80
CA ILE A 68 12.06 -1.06 17.50
C ILE A 68 12.90 -2.35 17.44
N ALA A 69 13.58 -2.71 18.52
CA ALA A 69 14.35 -3.95 18.59
C ALA A 69 13.44 -5.20 18.59
N ASP A 70 12.30 -5.15 19.27
CA ASP A 70 11.29 -6.20 19.26
C ASP A 70 10.66 -6.37 17.86
N ALA A 71 10.39 -5.25 17.17
CA ALA A 71 9.92 -5.25 15.79
C ALA A 71 10.95 -5.85 14.82
N GLU A 72 12.25 -5.58 15.01
CA GLU A 72 13.32 -6.23 14.25
C GLU A 72 13.32 -7.75 14.47
N GLN A 73 13.17 -8.20 15.71
CA GLN A 73 13.12 -9.62 16.01
C GLN A 73 11.89 -10.29 15.36
N ALA A 74 10.71 -9.63 15.39
CA ALA A 74 9.51 -10.13 14.72
C ALA A 74 9.74 -10.24 13.20
N PHE A 75 10.33 -9.21 12.58
CA PHE A 75 10.72 -9.22 11.19
C PHE A 75 11.67 -10.40 10.90
N ARG A 76 12.77 -10.54 11.63
CA ARG A 76 13.74 -11.64 11.42
C ARG A 76 13.13 -13.02 11.60
N ARG A 77 12.21 -13.20 12.59
CA ARG A 77 11.48 -14.47 12.79
C ARG A 77 10.59 -14.82 11.60
N ALA A 78 9.87 -13.85 11.02
CA ALA A 78 9.00 -14.08 9.87
C ALA A 78 9.77 -14.58 8.63
N PHE A 79 11.08 -14.29 8.56
CA PHE A 79 11.97 -14.70 7.46
C PHE A 79 12.89 -15.87 7.82
N GLN A 80 12.77 -16.43 9.00
CA GLN A 80 13.59 -17.58 9.42
C GLN A 80 13.36 -18.79 8.50
N GLY A 81 14.45 -19.34 7.97
CA GLY A 81 14.40 -20.48 7.04
C GLY A 81 14.11 -20.10 5.58
N ARG A 82 13.91 -18.83 5.27
CA ARG A 82 13.76 -18.35 3.90
C ARG A 82 15.11 -17.95 3.31
N THR A 83 15.26 -18.06 1.98
CA THR A 83 16.55 -17.92 1.30
C THR A 83 16.85 -16.50 0.79
N ARG A 84 15.88 -15.59 0.87
CA ARG A 84 16.02 -14.25 0.33
C ARG A 84 16.86 -13.35 1.23
N PRO A 85 17.69 -12.45 0.67
CA PRO A 85 18.43 -11.48 1.48
C PRO A 85 17.48 -10.53 2.18
N ILE A 86 17.66 -10.36 3.50
CA ILE A 86 16.91 -9.43 4.32
C ILE A 86 17.82 -8.35 4.90
N GLU A 87 17.31 -7.15 4.99
CA GLU A 87 17.97 -6.00 5.62
C GLU A 87 17.00 -5.32 6.57
N TRP A 88 17.50 -4.81 7.68
CA TRP A 88 16.73 -4.02 8.62
C TRP A 88 17.27 -2.59 8.67
N ARG A 89 16.37 -1.62 8.61
CA ARG A 89 16.67 -0.20 8.74
C ARG A 89 15.73 0.44 9.75
N SER A 90 16.27 1.14 10.72
CA SER A 90 15.45 1.81 11.71
C SER A 90 16.05 3.15 12.15
N ALA A 91 15.18 4.03 12.63
CA ALA A 91 15.57 5.35 13.12
C ALA A 91 14.69 5.83 14.28
N LEU A 92 15.26 6.68 15.13
CA LEU A 92 14.50 7.55 16.03
C LEU A 92 14.19 8.83 15.27
N ALA A 93 13.11 8.81 14.49
CA ALA A 93 12.69 9.90 13.59
C ALA A 93 11.19 9.74 13.28
N LEU A 94 10.59 10.75 12.67
CA LEU A 94 9.23 10.67 12.18
C LEU A 94 9.08 9.50 11.18
N PRO A 95 8.16 8.56 11.43
CA PRO A 95 8.01 7.36 10.61
C PRO A 95 7.79 7.64 9.12
N ALA A 96 6.95 8.64 8.78
CA ALA A 96 6.67 9.00 7.40
C ALA A 96 7.90 9.54 6.67
N ASP A 97 8.73 10.36 7.34
CA ASP A 97 9.96 10.91 6.78
C ASP A 97 10.99 9.81 6.52
N HIS A 98 11.20 8.94 7.51
CA HIS A 98 12.15 7.83 7.38
C HIS A 98 11.70 6.85 6.29
N ALA A 99 10.43 6.46 6.25
CA ALA A 99 9.90 5.57 5.23
C ALA A 99 10.05 6.16 3.81
N ALA A 100 9.74 7.45 3.62
CA ALA A 100 9.90 8.12 2.33
C ALA A 100 11.38 8.20 1.89
N GLN A 101 12.31 8.40 2.83
CA GLN A 101 13.75 8.39 2.54
C GLN A 101 14.23 6.99 2.13
N GLU A 102 13.80 5.95 2.85
CA GLU A 102 14.20 4.57 2.57
C GLU A 102 13.57 4.00 1.29
N ALA A 103 12.44 4.56 0.84
CA ALA A 103 11.79 4.22 -0.43
C ALA A 103 12.69 4.34 -1.67
N ARG A 104 13.79 5.14 -1.60
CA ARG A 104 14.79 5.26 -2.69
C ARG A 104 15.38 3.93 -3.13
N ALA A 105 15.42 2.94 -2.25
CA ALA A 105 16.02 1.63 -2.49
C ALA A 105 14.98 0.52 -2.75
N ALA A 106 13.70 0.86 -2.89
CA ALA A 106 12.61 -0.10 -3.07
C ALA A 106 11.93 0.03 -4.44
N ASP A 107 11.40 -1.07 -4.95
CA ASP A 107 10.54 -1.12 -6.14
C ASP A 107 9.05 -1.19 -5.74
N LEU A 108 8.76 -1.79 -4.59
CA LEU A 108 7.43 -1.92 -3.99
C LEU A 108 7.52 -1.68 -2.48
N ILE A 109 6.57 -0.94 -1.93
CA ILE A 109 6.45 -0.71 -0.49
C ILE A 109 5.20 -1.44 0.01
N ILE A 110 5.32 -2.19 1.10
CA ILE A 110 4.19 -2.85 1.77
C ILE A 110 3.93 -2.12 3.09
N ALA A 111 2.71 -1.60 3.23
CA ALA A 111 2.26 -0.86 4.41
C ALA A 111 0.96 -1.45 4.96
N GLY A 112 0.68 -1.24 6.23
CA GLY A 112 -0.61 -1.61 6.83
C GLY A 112 -1.68 -0.56 6.59
N SER A 113 -2.95 -0.95 6.52
CA SER A 113 -4.06 -0.03 6.61
C SER A 113 -4.42 0.26 8.07
N HIS A 114 -4.80 1.48 8.38
CA HIS A 114 -5.20 1.90 9.72
C HIS A 114 -6.68 2.32 9.73
N ARG A 115 -7.51 1.61 10.51
CA ARG A 115 -8.96 1.93 10.63
C ARG A 115 -9.26 3.04 11.63
N GLY A 116 -8.30 3.40 12.47
CA GLY A 116 -8.44 4.40 13.53
C GLY A 116 -7.66 5.68 13.28
N ARG A 117 -7.44 6.42 14.37
CA ARG A 117 -6.55 7.59 14.38
C ARG A 117 -5.10 7.09 14.31
N ILE A 118 -4.35 7.60 13.36
CA ILE A 118 -2.93 7.33 13.20
C ILE A 118 -2.16 8.22 14.18
N ASP A 119 -1.24 7.63 14.93
CA ASP A 119 -0.24 8.36 15.67
C ASP A 119 0.96 8.65 14.75
N PRO A 120 1.17 9.89 14.30
CA PRO A 120 2.23 10.21 13.36
C PRO A 120 3.64 10.04 13.93
N LEU A 121 3.78 9.93 15.25
CA LEU A 121 5.06 9.66 15.92
C LEU A 121 5.41 8.17 15.94
N ARG A 122 4.46 7.28 15.66
CA ARG A 122 4.61 5.82 15.77
C ARG A 122 4.26 5.08 14.49
N GLN A 123 3.43 5.66 13.64
CA GLN A 123 2.83 5.01 12.49
C GLN A 123 2.97 5.87 11.24
N VAL A 124 3.06 5.22 10.08
CA VAL A 124 3.05 5.88 8.78
C VAL A 124 1.62 5.95 8.25
N ASP A 125 1.13 7.13 7.88
CA ASP A 125 -0.09 7.24 7.08
C ASP A 125 0.21 6.75 5.65
N PRO A 126 -0.38 5.64 5.20
CA PRO A 126 -0.12 5.12 3.86
C PRO A 126 -0.56 6.08 2.75
N GLY A 127 -1.53 6.97 3.02
CA GLY A 127 -1.94 8.01 2.09
C GLY A 127 -0.87 9.08 1.90
N GLU A 128 -0.22 9.51 2.96
CA GLU A 128 0.94 10.41 2.90
C GLU A 128 2.12 9.73 2.19
N LEU A 129 2.35 8.46 2.48
CA LEU A 129 3.44 7.71 1.89
C LEU A 129 3.31 7.59 0.36
N VAL A 130 2.11 7.28 -0.15
CA VAL A 130 1.84 7.22 -1.60
C VAL A 130 2.23 8.51 -2.31
N LEU A 131 1.98 9.67 -1.69
CA LEU A 131 2.34 10.98 -2.26
C LEU A 131 3.84 11.28 -2.23
N ARG A 132 4.56 10.74 -1.23
CA ARG A 132 5.95 11.13 -0.94
C ARG A 132 6.99 10.14 -1.42
N ALA A 133 6.64 8.85 -1.48
CA ALA A 133 7.60 7.79 -1.74
C ALA A 133 8.06 7.70 -3.21
N GLY A 134 7.24 8.16 -4.18
CA GLY A 134 7.50 8.00 -5.60
C GLY A 134 7.61 6.52 -6.04
N ARG A 135 7.03 5.62 -5.25
CA ARG A 135 7.00 4.16 -5.45
C ARG A 135 5.58 3.64 -5.22
N PRO A 136 5.18 2.53 -5.85
CA PRO A 136 3.91 1.89 -5.56
C PRO A 136 3.85 1.41 -4.11
N VAL A 137 2.71 1.62 -3.47
CA VAL A 137 2.45 1.18 -2.10
C VAL A 137 1.33 0.15 -2.11
N LEU A 138 1.64 -1.07 -1.67
CA LEU A 138 0.66 -2.12 -1.39
C LEU A 138 0.19 -1.97 0.06
N VAL A 139 -1.05 -1.54 0.22
CA VAL A 139 -1.70 -1.38 1.52
C VAL A 139 -2.42 -2.67 1.88
N VAL A 140 -2.03 -3.28 2.99
CA VAL A 140 -2.56 -4.57 3.45
C VAL A 140 -3.52 -4.34 4.61
N PRO A 141 -4.79 -4.77 4.49
CA PRO A 141 -5.76 -4.73 5.59
C PRO A 141 -5.41 -5.74 6.71
N PRO A 142 -5.72 -5.44 7.98
CA PRO A 142 -5.34 -6.30 9.12
C PRO A 142 -5.88 -7.72 9.06
N GLN A 143 -6.99 -7.95 8.36
CA GLN A 143 -7.61 -9.28 8.23
C GLN A 143 -6.99 -10.14 7.12
N THR A 144 -6.09 -9.60 6.32
CA THR A 144 -5.48 -10.31 5.20
C THR A 144 -4.24 -11.06 5.67
N SER A 145 -4.25 -12.37 5.57
CA SER A 145 -3.13 -13.23 5.96
C SER A 145 -2.39 -13.87 4.77
N HIS A 146 -2.96 -13.80 3.57
CA HIS A 146 -2.42 -14.44 2.37
C HIS A 146 -2.87 -13.70 1.12
N LEU A 147 -2.05 -13.76 0.06
CA LEU A 147 -2.37 -13.29 -1.29
C LEU A 147 -2.20 -14.45 -2.27
N SER A 148 -3.31 -14.93 -2.83
CA SER A 148 -3.29 -16.00 -3.83
C SER A 148 -2.80 -15.51 -5.20
N LEU A 149 -3.10 -14.26 -5.53
CA LEU A 149 -2.92 -13.62 -6.84
C LEU A 149 -3.74 -14.33 -7.94
N GLN A 150 -4.93 -14.86 -7.59
CA GLN A 150 -5.83 -15.45 -8.59
C GLN A 150 -6.46 -14.37 -9.44
N CYS A 151 -7.07 -13.37 -8.84
CA CYS A 151 -7.66 -12.24 -9.56
C CYS A 151 -7.17 -10.91 -9.00
N MET A 152 -6.96 -9.94 -9.90
CA MET A 152 -6.68 -8.55 -9.55
C MET A 152 -7.61 -7.61 -10.30
N VAL A 153 -8.18 -6.65 -9.59
CA VAL A 153 -9.01 -5.58 -10.17
C VAL A 153 -8.17 -4.34 -10.42
N VAL A 154 -8.20 -3.81 -11.63
CA VAL A 154 -7.64 -2.51 -11.97
C VAL A 154 -8.76 -1.49 -12.01
N ALA A 155 -8.85 -0.62 -10.99
CA ALA A 155 -9.77 0.49 -10.94
C ALA A 155 -9.29 1.59 -11.90
N TRP A 156 -9.87 1.60 -13.09
CA TRP A 156 -9.47 2.51 -14.14
C TRP A 156 -10.22 3.84 -14.07
N LYS A 157 -9.50 4.89 -14.29
CA LYS A 157 -10.00 6.22 -14.68
C LYS A 157 -8.95 6.80 -15.63
N ASP A 158 -9.36 7.47 -16.71
CA ASP A 158 -8.42 7.97 -17.71
C ASP A 158 -7.59 9.16 -17.19
N THR A 159 -6.67 8.86 -16.25
CA THR A 159 -5.76 9.81 -15.60
C THR A 159 -4.32 9.32 -15.67
N ARG A 160 -3.36 10.21 -15.45
CA ARG A 160 -1.93 9.85 -15.39
C ARG A 160 -1.64 8.89 -14.22
N GLU A 161 -2.32 9.07 -13.09
CA GLU A 161 -2.13 8.26 -11.89
C GLU A 161 -2.60 6.81 -12.11
N ALA A 162 -3.71 6.60 -12.82
CA ALA A 162 -4.16 5.26 -13.18
C ALA A 162 -3.19 4.59 -14.17
N ARG A 163 -2.68 5.32 -15.17
CA ARG A 163 -1.64 4.80 -16.08
C ARG A 163 -0.38 4.44 -15.33
N ARG A 164 0.03 5.26 -14.35
CA ARG A 164 1.19 4.99 -13.50
C ARG A 164 0.96 3.74 -12.65
N ALA A 165 -0.21 3.64 -12.00
CA ALA A 165 -0.54 2.50 -11.15
C ALA A 165 -0.49 1.16 -11.91
N ILE A 166 -1.05 1.09 -13.11
CA ILE A 166 -0.95 -0.11 -13.95
C ILE A 166 0.51 -0.43 -14.30
N SER A 167 1.30 0.58 -14.68
CA SER A 167 2.71 0.37 -15.03
C SER A 167 3.52 -0.15 -13.85
N ASP A 168 3.30 0.40 -12.67
CA ASP A 168 3.97 0.00 -11.44
C ASP A 168 3.48 -1.39 -10.95
N ALA A 169 2.23 -1.77 -11.26
CA ALA A 169 1.65 -3.07 -10.92
C ALA A 169 2.01 -4.20 -11.87
N LEU A 170 2.59 -3.93 -13.05
CA LEU A 170 2.87 -4.96 -14.07
C LEU A 170 3.51 -6.23 -13.52
N PRO A 171 4.50 -6.18 -12.59
CA PRO A 171 5.06 -7.42 -12.05
C PRO A 171 4.03 -8.28 -11.33
N LEU A 172 3.12 -7.69 -10.55
CA LEU A 172 2.01 -8.40 -9.88
C LEU A 172 0.99 -8.89 -10.89
N LEU A 173 0.58 -8.04 -11.84
CA LEU A 173 -0.40 -8.39 -12.89
C LEU A 173 0.08 -9.59 -13.74
N HIS A 174 1.38 -9.73 -13.98
CA HIS A 174 1.96 -10.91 -14.64
C HIS A 174 1.91 -12.20 -13.81
N LYS A 175 1.71 -12.09 -12.49
CA LYS A 175 1.59 -13.25 -11.60
C LYS A 175 0.13 -13.60 -11.30
N ALA A 176 -0.81 -12.71 -11.63
CA ALA A 176 -2.23 -12.97 -11.50
C ALA A 176 -2.69 -13.97 -12.58
N GLU A 177 -3.65 -14.83 -12.22
CA GLU A 177 -4.30 -15.72 -13.19
C GLU A 177 -5.25 -14.94 -14.09
N GLU A 178 -5.93 -13.92 -13.53
CA GLU A 178 -6.83 -13.03 -14.26
C GLU A 178 -6.73 -11.59 -13.75
N VAL A 179 -6.93 -10.62 -14.65
CA VAL A 179 -6.98 -9.19 -14.34
C VAL A 179 -8.28 -8.61 -14.92
N VAL A 180 -9.06 -7.94 -14.10
CA VAL A 180 -10.30 -7.28 -14.51
C VAL A 180 -10.11 -5.77 -14.48
N VAL A 181 -10.20 -5.13 -15.65
CA VAL A 181 -10.12 -3.66 -15.76
C VAL A 181 -11.52 -3.06 -15.61
N VAL A 182 -11.74 -2.23 -14.59
CA VAL A 182 -13.05 -1.71 -14.20
C VAL A 182 -13.08 -0.20 -14.28
N GLU A 183 -14.05 0.36 -15.01
CA GLU A 183 -14.38 1.80 -14.95
C GLU A 183 -15.85 1.97 -14.52
N ILE A 184 -16.06 2.77 -13.48
CA ILE A 184 -17.39 3.14 -12.96
C ILE A 184 -17.62 4.61 -13.32
N VAL A 185 -18.67 4.86 -14.11
CA VAL A 185 -19.04 6.21 -14.57
C VAL A 185 -20.25 6.75 -13.84
N GLU A 186 -20.26 8.05 -13.58
CA GLU A 186 -21.40 8.71 -12.92
C GLU A 186 -22.61 8.85 -13.87
N ASP A 187 -22.36 9.16 -15.14
CA ASP A 187 -23.39 9.32 -16.16
C ASP A 187 -23.46 8.10 -17.09
N GLN A 188 -24.69 7.60 -17.30
CA GLN A 188 -24.95 6.50 -18.23
C GLN A 188 -24.51 6.82 -19.67
N SER A 189 -24.55 8.08 -20.08
CA SER A 189 -24.11 8.50 -21.41
C SER A 189 -22.62 8.31 -21.66
N GLU A 190 -21.80 8.22 -20.60
CA GLU A 190 -20.36 7.97 -20.69
C GLU A 190 -20.00 6.48 -20.77
N ARG A 191 -20.97 5.57 -20.59
CA ARG A 191 -20.71 4.13 -20.47
C ARG A 191 -20.06 3.55 -21.71
N ASP A 192 -20.49 3.94 -22.91
CA ASP A 192 -19.90 3.39 -24.15
C ASP A 192 -18.47 3.88 -24.36
N ALA A 193 -18.20 5.13 -24.02
CA ALA A 193 -16.85 5.68 -24.02
C ALA A 193 -15.96 5.00 -22.97
N ALA A 194 -16.48 4.75 -21.78
CA ALA A 194 -15.78 3.99 -20.73
C ALA A 194 -15.48 2.57 -21.16
N LYS A 195 -16.45 1.89 -21.80
CA LYS A 195 -16.25 0.55 -22.36
C LYS A 195 -15.09 0.51 -23.34
N ALA A 196 -15.03 1.45 -24.28
CA ALA A 196 -13.93 1.55 -25.24
C ALA A 196 -12.57 1.76 -24.52
N ARG A 197 -12.52 2.58 -23.47
CA ARG A 197 -11.30 2.83 -22.69
C ARG A 197 -10.81 1.57 -21.96
N VAL A 198 -11.69 0.86 -21.24
CA VAL A 198 -11.29 -0.36 -20.53
C VAL A 198 -10.93 -1.51 -21.47
N GLU A 199 -11.60 -1.61 -22.62
CA GLU A 199 -11.23 -2.58 -23.66
C GLU A 199 -9.84 -2.29 -24.25
N ASP A 200 -9.49 -1.02 -24.50
CA ASP A 200 -8.15 -0.65 -24.98
C ASP A 200 -7.06 -0.96 -23.93
N VAL A 201 -7.32 -0.67 -22.66
CA VAL A 201 -6.40 -1.01 -21.57
C VAL A 201 -6.27 -2.54 -21.41
N ALA A 202 -7.37 -3.28 -21.46
CA ALA A 202 -7.35 -4.75 -21.43
C ALA A 202 -6.54 -5.32 -22.60
N ALA A 203 -6.76 -4.80 -23.81
CA ALA A 203 -5.97 -5.18 -24.99
C ALA A 203 -4.47 -4.84 -24.84
N TRP A 204 -4.14 -3.71 -24.19
CA TRP A 204 -2.76 -3.35 -23.90
C TRP A 204 -2.10 -4.33 -22.92
N LEU A 205 -2.82 -4.82 -21.88
CA LEU A 205 -2.36 -5.84 -20.95
C LEU A 205 -2.25 -7.22 -21.65
N ALA A 206 -3.25 -7.60 -22.48
CA ALA A 206 -3.25 -8.85 -23.20
C ALA A 206 -2.04 -8.99 -24.15
N ARG A 207 -1.62 -7.90 -24.81
CA ARG A 207 -0.39 -7.87 -25.62
C ARG A 207 0.90 -8.14 -24.81
N ARG A 208 0.82 -8.10 -23.47
CA ARG A 208 1.89 -8.46 -22.55
C ARG A 208 1.73 -9.86 -21.96
N GLY A 209 0.79 -10.63 -22.46
CA GLY A 209 0.53 -12.00 -21.99
C GLY A 209 -0.23 -12.07 -20.68
N ILE A 210 -0.94 -11.00 -20.29
CA ILE A 210 -1.77 -10.95 -19.07
C ILE A 210 -3.21 -11.28 -19.49
N ALA A 211 -3.80 -12.32 -18.87
CA ALA A 211 -5.21 -12.64 -19.09
C ALA A 211 -6.09 -11.53 -18.51
N THR A 212 -6.95 -10.94 -19.32
CA THR A 212 -7.72 -9.76 -18.94
C THR A 212 -9.18 -9.83 -19.37
N ALA A 213 -10.06 -9.37 -18.46
CA ALA A 213 -11.44 -8.98 -18.73
C ALA A 213 -11.63 -7.49 -18.51
N SER A 214 -12.77 -6.94 -18.94
CA SER A 214 -13.09 -5.53 -18.76
C SER A 214 -14.55 -5.29 -18.39
N ILE A 215 -14.80 -4.37 -17.46
CA ILE A 215 -16.13 -3.98 -16.99
C ILE A 215 -16.27 -2.46 -17.07
N ALA A 216 -17.30 -1.98 -17.78
CA ALA A 216 -17.72 -0.59 -17.72
C ALA A 216 -19.16 -0.54 -17.19
N THR A 217 -19.37 0.14 -16.07
CA THR A 217 -20.67 0.17 -15.40
C THR A 217 -20.99 1.57 -14.89
N LYS A 218 -22.29 1.85 -14.70
CA LYS A 218 -22.75 3.08 -14.07
C LYS A 218 -22.64 2.97 -12.55
N GLU A 219 -22.35 4.07 -11.90
CA GLU A 219 -22.42 4.21 -10.45
C GLU A 219 -23.86 4.03 -9.95
N LEU A 220 -24.02 3.18 -8.95
CA LEU A 220 -25.31 2.88 -8.32
C LEU A 220 -25.34 3.17 -6.81
N ILE A 221 -24.22 2.96 -6.13
CA ILE A 221 -24.14 2.98 -4.66
C ILE A 221 -22.91 3.75 -4.13
N GLY A 222 -22.28 4.55 -4.97
CA GLY A 222 -20.99 5.17 -4.70
C GLY A 222 -19.83 4.34 -5.22
N VAL A 223 -18.91 5.00 -5.96
CA VAL A 223 -17.78 4.33 -6.63
C VAL A 223 -16.96 3.42 -5.69
N PRO A 224 -16.60 3.83 -4.45
CA PRO A 224 -15.82 2.94 -3.57
C PRO A 224 -16.56 1.66 -3.20
N ALA A 225 -17.84 1.77 -2.83
CA ALA A 225 -18.63 0.61 -2.41
C ALA A 225 -18.89 -0.34 -3.59
N GLN A 226 -19.15 0.20 -4.78
CA GLN A 226 -19.36 -0.59 -5.98
C GLN A 226 -18.08 -1.30 -6.41
N LEU A 227 -16.93 -0.64 -6.30
CA LEU A 227 -15.63 -1.24 -6.60
C LEU A 227 -15.31 -2.42 -5.65
N GLU A 228 -15.62 -2.29 -4.35
CA GLU A 228 -15.46 -3.37 -3.37
C GLU A 228 -16.35 -4.58 -3.70
N ILE A 229 -17.61 -4.34 -4.13
CA ILE A 229 -18.50 -5.42 -4.53
C ILE A 229 -17.97 -6.11 -5.78
N ILE A 230 -17.56 -5.37 -6.80
CA ILE A 230 -16.97 -5.95 -8.02
C ILE A 230 -15.72 -6.77 -7.67
N ALA A 231 -14.82 -6.24 -6.83
CA ALA A 231 -13.63 -6.97 -6.40
C ALA A 231 -13.98 -8.25 -5.64
N GLN A 232 -15.03 -8.23 -4.82
CA GLN A 232 -15.51 -9.41 -4.10
C GLN A 232 -16.14 -10.44 -5.06
N ASP A 233 -16.97 -10.00 -6.02
CA ASP A 233 -17.65 -10.86 -6.98
C ASP A 233 -16.66 -11.56 -7.94
N GLU A 234 -15.59 -10.86 -8.33
CA GLU A 234 -14.49 -11.37 -9.15
C GLU A 234 -13.46 -12.17 -8.34
N GLY A 235 -13.61 -12.26 -7.00
CA GLY A 235 -12.66 -12.95 -6.14
C GLY A 235 -11.26 -12.32 -6.11
N ALA A 236 -11.18 -11.00 -6.26
CA ALA A 236 -9.90 -10.30 -6.35
C ALA A 236 -9.18 -10.21 -5.00
N ASP A 237 -7.88 -10.44 -5.01
CA ASP A 237 -7.01 -10.23 -3.85
C ASP A 237 -6.56 -8.76 -3.71
N ILE A 238 -6.35 -8.10 -4.84
CA ILE A 238 -5.75 -6.76 -4.91
C ILE A 238 -6.56 -5.86 -5.82
N ILE A 239 -6.81 -4.64 -5.37
CA ILE A 239 -7.32 -3.54 -6.19
C ILE A 239 -6.15 -2.63 -6.54
N VAL A 240 -5.87 -2.45 -7.84
CA VAL A 240 -4.87 -1.51 -8.35
C VAL A 240 -5.55 -0.20 -8.71
N ALA A 241 -5.10 0.91 -8.15
CA ALA A 241 -5.69 2.22 -8.42
C ALA A 241 -4.65 3.35 -8.43
N GLY A 242 -4.89 4.35 -9.28
CA GLY A 242 -4.21 5.64 -9.16
C GLY A 242 -4.68 6.39 -7.92
N ALA A 243 -3.76 7.02 -7.22
CA ALA A 243 -4.06 7.82 -6.04
C ALA A 243 -4.01 9.32 -6.38
N TYR A 244 -4.95 10.10 -5.83
CA TYR A 244 -4.91 11.57 -5.83
C TYR A 244 -4.89 12.25 -7.23
N GLY A 245 -5.78 11.90 -8.13
CA GLY A 245 -5.91 12.53 -9.44
C GLY A 245 -6.28 14.04 -9.41
N ARG A 246 -6.10 14.70 -10.54
CA ARG A 246 -6.00 16.13 -10.85
C ARG A 246 -6.98 17.14 -10.21
N THR A 247 -8.05 16.78 -9.57
CA THR A 247 -9.13 17.73 -9.22
C THR A 247 -9.01 18.41 -7.86
N ARG A 248 -7.97 18.16 -7.05
CA ARG A 248 -7.94 18.65 -5.66
C ARG A 248 -6.58 19.11 -5.15
N PHE A 249 -5.97 20.06 -5.85
CA PHE A 249 -4.76 20.76 -5.38
C PHE A 249 -5.04 21.84 -4.31
N SER A 250 -6.30 22.14 -3.97
CA SER A 250 -6.61 23.32 -3.15
C SER A 250 -7.10 23.06 -1.74
N GLU A 251 -7.44 21.83 -1.36
CA GLU A 251 -7.77 21.51 0.03
C GLU A 251 -7.50 20.03 0.29
N TRP A 252 -6.95 19.69 1.43
CA TRP A 252 -6.64 18.37 2.00
C TRP A 252 -7.81 17.34 1.94
N VAL A 253 -8.48 17.22 0.82
CA VAL A 253 -9.61 16.31 0.63
C VAL A 253 -9.16 15.13 -0.20
N PHE A 254 -8.82 14.05 0.49
CA PHE A 254 -8.61 12.72 -0.08
C PHE A 254 -9.76 12.38 -1.03
N GLY A 255 -9.50 11.99 -2.27
CA GLY A 255 -10.53 11.46 -3.16
C GLY A 255 -11.26 10.30 -2.47
N GLY A 256 -12.59 10.25 -2.56
CA GLY A 256 -13.41 9.27 -1.83
C GLY A 256 -12.90 7.84 -2.01
N VAL A 257 -12.55 7.45 -3.25
CA VAL A 257 -12.02 6.11 -3.59
C VAL A 257 -10.68 5.83 -2.89
N THR A 258 -9.69 6.72 -3.03
CA THR A 258 -8.38 6.54 -2.40
C THR A 258 -8.48 6.41 -0.89
N ARG A 259 -9.28 7.27 -0.24
CA ARG A 259 -9.49 7.20 1.21
C ARG A 259 -10.14 5.91 1.66
N ASP A 260 -11.13 5.43 0.91
CA ASP A 260 -11.83 4.20 1.25
C ASP A 260 -10.95 2.97 1.02
N LEU A 261 -10.17 2.92 -0.05
CA LEU A 261 -9.16 1.88 -0.28
C LEU A 261 -8.10 1.85 0.84
N LEU A 262 -7.66 3.02 1.32
CA LEU A 262 -6.66 3.11 2.39
C LEU A 262 -7.17 2.70 3.78
N ARG A 263 -8.49 2.90 4.07
CA ARG A 263 -9.01 2.82 5.44
C ARG A 263 -10.12 1.80 5.65
N ARG A 264 -10.87 1.47 4.61
CA ARG A 264 -12.10 0.67 4.72
C ARG A 264 -12.13 -0.57 3.86
N SER A 265 -11.28 -0.63 2.84
CA SER A 265 -11.20 -1.79 1.96
C SER A 265 -10.92 -3.08 2.73
N LYS A 266 -11.55 -4.15 2.30
CA LYS A 266 -11.25 -5.51 2.76
C LYS A 266 -10.19 -6.19 1.88
N HIS A 267 -9.96 -5.64 0.69
CA HIS A 267 -8.96 -6.08 -0.26
C HIS A 267 -7.65 -5.30 -0.08
N CYS A 268 -6.54 -5.91 -0.43
CA CYS A 268 -5.31 -5.16 -0.55
C CYS A 268 -5.44 -4.10 -1.65
N ALA A 269 -4.80 -2.95 -1.48
CA ALA A 269 -4.82 -1.88 -2.47
C ALA A 269 -3.39 -1.53 -2.91
N LEU A 270 -3.09 -1.68 -4.20
CA LEU A 270 -1.84 -1.15 -4.78
C LEU A 270 -2.11 0.24 -5.34
N LEU A 271 -1.44 1.22 -4.77
CA LEU A 271 -1.64 2.62 -5.07
C LEU A 271 -0.36 3.27 -5.61
N SER A 272 -0.50 4.10 -6.65
CA SER A 272 0.59 4.93 -7.21
C SER A 272 0.11 6.34 -7.52
N HIS A 273 1.02 7.31 -7.39
CA HIS A 273 0.76 8.73 -7.67
C HIS A 273 1.73 9.29 -8.73
#